data_163a4d10b3aab773384d6f4c6d812e7d
#
_entry.id   163a4d10b3aab773384d6f4c6d812e7d
#
_cell.length_a   1.000
_cell.length_b   1.000
_cell.length_c   1.000
_cell.angle_alpha   90.00
_cell.angle_beta   90.00
_cell.angle_gamma   90.00
#
_symmetry.space_group_name_H-M   'P 1'
#
loop_
_entity.id
_entity.type
_entity.pdbx_description
1 polymer ?
#
loop_
_entity_poly.entity_id
_entity_poly.type
_entity_poly.pdbx_seq_one_letter_code
_entity_poly.pdbx_strand_id
1 'polypeptide(L)'
;MTTPPRLVPLLEQFDWACLRLLNRMMGPEADSGTGTPIPVAPMSDEEYRWEPVPGCWSVRRRVDGPGPGANVLRGAGEWGRDSAEPTHPYPPPFTTIAWRLSHISEMLTLRADHTVGGHNLTSDSYRNSGDAVGAVMAFGAAAQAWRGALVSCDDAALDTVGLSTYPDGSDSEDVFIDIVWWVNQEVLHHGAEIALLRDLYRVRGGLTGRLRPGPGGYGGGSPACGGSGGRPPG
;
A
#
# COMPACT_ATOMS: atom_id res chain seq x y z
N MET A 1 17.45 27.82 7.31
CA MET A 1 17.67 27.13 8.60
C MET A 1 18.42 25.85 8.30
N THR A 2 19.30 25.40 9.18
CA THR A 2 19.95 24.08 9.06
C THR A 2 19.06 23.03 9.69
N THR A 3 18.90 21.88 9.02
CA THR A 3 18.12 20.75 9.55
C THR A 3 18.66 20.32 10.92
N PRO A 4 17.82 20.13 11.94
CA PRO A 4 18.24 19.64 13.25
C PRO A 4 18.99 18.30 13.15
N PRO A 5 20.13 18.11 13.84
CA PRO A 5 20.89 16.86 13.76
C PRO A 5 20.08 15.60 14.08
N ARG A 6 19.11 15.68 15.03
CA ARG A 6 18.23 14.57 15.40
C ARG A 6 17.25 14.19 14.27
N LEU A 7 16.89 15.14 13.43
CA LEU A 7 15.97 14.93 12.32
C LEU A 7 16.66 14.32 11.08
N VAL A 8 17.96 14.55 10.89
CA VAL A 8 18.70 14.09 9.71
C VAL A 8 18.51 12.60 9.41
N PRO A 9 18.76 11.66 10.36
CA PRO A 9 18.60 10.24 10.06
C PRO A 9 17.13 9.84 9.79
N LEU A 10 16.17 10.52 10.38
CA LEU A 10 14.75 10.28 10.13
C LEU A 10 14.33 10.75 8.73
N LEU A 11 14.86 11.90 8.28
CA LEU A 11 14.63 12.40 6.91
C LEU A 11 15.28 11.48 5.88
N GLU A 12 16.50 11.02 6.10
CA GLU A 12 17.18 10.08 5.20
C GLU A 12 16.40 8.77 5.08
N GLN A 13 15.89 8.23 6.18
CA GLN A 13 15.05 7.04 6.18
C GLN A 13 13.75 7.28 5.42
N PHE A 14 13.08 8.42 5.67
CA PHE A 14 11.85 8.81 4.99
C PHE A 14 12.05 8.94 3.48
N ASP A 15 13.08 9.70 3.06
CA ASP A 15 13.41 9.93 1.66
C ASP A 15 13.69 8.59 0.95
N TRP A 16 14.46 7.71 1.59
CA TRP A 16 14.75 6.38 1.05
C TRP A 16 13.50 5.51 0.93
N ALA A 17 12.63 5.49 1.95
CA ALA A 17 11.40 4.71 1.96
C ALA A 17 10.43 5.17 0.86
N CYS A 18 10.22 6.49 0.74
CA CYS A 18 9.36 7.08 -0.29
C CYS A 18 9.88 6.81 -1.70
N LEU A 19 11.18 7.03 -1.92
CA LEU A 19 11.80 6.80 -3.21
C LEU A 19 11.74 5.32 -3.63
N ARG A 20 12.00 4.42 -2.68
CA ARG A 20 11.86 2.97 -2.90
C ARG A 20 10.42 2.60 -3.29
N LEU A 21 9.42 3.14 -2.62
CA LEU A 21 8.02 2.88 -2.92
C LEU A 21 7.63 3.44 -4.30
N LEU A 22 8.02 4.67 -4.62
CA LEU A 22 7.78 5.28 -5.94
C LEU A 22 8.38 4.44 -7.05
N ASN A 23 9.65 4.02 -6.93
CA ASN A 23 10.31 3.15 -7.92
C ASN A 23 9.55 1.84 -8.11
N ARG A 24 9.04 1.26 -7.03
CA ARG A 24 8.21 0.03 -7.11
C ARG A 24 6.92 0.24 -7.88
N MET A 25 6.36 1.45 -7.90
CA MET A 25 5.06 1.74 -8.54
C MET A 25 5.19 2.29 -9.97
N MET A 26 6.27 3.03 -10.27
CA MET A 26 6.41 3.77 -11.53
C MET A 26 7.01 2.94 -12.68
N GLY A 27 7.72 1.86 -12.39
CA GLY A 27 8.31 1.00 -13.42
C GLY A 27 9.80 1.28 -13.71
N PRO A 28 10.35 0.71 -14.82
CA PRO A 28 11.80 0.68 -15.06
C PRO A 28 12.47 2.04 -15.21
N GLU A 29 11.78 3.04 -15.73
CA GLU A 29 12.33 4.38 -15.93
C GLU A 29 12.54 5.15 -14.62
N ALA A 30 12.01 4.63 -13.52
CA ALA A 30 12.11 5.24 -12.20
C ALA A 30 13.34 4.80 -11.41
N ASP A 31 14.31 4.13 -12.03
CA ASP A 31 15.53 3.70 -11.31
C ASP A 31 16.33 4.91 -10.83
N SER A 32 16.36 5.08 -9.52
CA SER A 32 17.04 6.18 -8.84
C SER A 32 18.22 5.70 -8.00
N GLY A 33 18.74 4.53 -8.28
CA GLY A 33 19.93 3.99 -7.60
C GLY A 33 19.69 3.48 -6.18
N THR A 34 18.43 3.30 -5.76
CA THR A 34 18.10 2.72 -4.43
C THR A 34 18.37 1.22 -4.33
N GLY A 35 18.79 0.57 -5.42
CA GLY A 35 18.91 -0.90 -5.50
C GLY A 35 17.58 -1.62 -5.39
N THR A 36 16.45 -0.91 -5.53
CA THR A 36 15.11 -1.48 -5.46
C THR A 36 14.85 -2.32 -6.71
N PRO A 37 14.41 -3.58 -6.58
CA PRO A 37 13.96 -4.36 -7.72
C PRO A 37 12.80 -3.65 -8.43
N ILE A 38 13.01 -3.24 -9.67
CA ILE A 38 12.03 -2.46 -10.44
C ILE A 38 11.06 -3.42 -11.13
N PRO A 39 9.74 -3.21 -11.01
CA PRO A 39 8.76 -4.03 -11.72
C PRO A 39 8.90 -3.83 -13.24
N VAL A 40 8.46 -4.83 -14.00
CA VAL A 40 8.53 -4.82 -15.48
C VAL A 40 7.69 -3.69 -16.09
N ALA A 41 6.64 -3.25 -15.38
CA ALA A 41 5.73 -2.19 -15.84
C ALA A 41 5.28 -1.29 -14.68
N PRO A 42 4.87 -0.06 -14.97
CA PRO A 42 4.14 0.78 -14.01
C PRO A 42 2.90 0.04 -13.47
N MET A 43 2.46 0.44 -12.28
CA MET A 43 1.23 -0.11 -11.67
C MET A 43 0.02 0.23 -12.54
N SER A 44 -0.78 -0.79 -12.88
CA SER A 44 -2.04 -0.60 -13.62
C SER A 44 -3.22 -0.35 -12.67
N ASP A 45 -4.32 0.15 -13.21
CA ASP A 45 -5.56 0.35 -12.45
C ASP A 45 -6.16 -0.97 -11.93
N GLU A 46 -6.00 -2.05 -12.69
CA GLU A 46 -6.44 -3.37 -12.26
C GLU A 46 -5.61 -3.86 -11.07
N GLU A 47 -4.28 -3.68 -11.12
CA GLU A 47 -3.37 -4.02 -10.04
C GLU A 47 -3.65 -3.18 -8.79
N TYR A 48 -3.85 -1.88 -8.95
CA TYR A 48 -4.14 -0.92 -7.89
C TYR A 48 -5.37 -1.33 -7.07
N ARG A 49 -6.46 -1.77 -7.75
CA ARG A 49 -7.72 -2.19 -7.12
C ARG A 49 -7.85 -3.69 -6.93
N TRP A 50 -6.82 -4.46 -7.21
CA TRP A 50 -6.88 -5.91 -7.09
C TRP A 50 -7.16 -6.37 -5.66
N GLU A 51 -8.18 -7.20 -5.51
CA GLU A 51 -8.52 -7.89 -4.27
C GLU A 51 -7.88 -9.30 -4.28
N PRO A 52 -6.78 -9.52 -3.54
CA PRO A 52 -6.12 -10.83 -3.47
C PRO A 52 -7.01 -11.90 -2.82
N VAL A 53 -7.93 -11.48 -1.96
CA VAL A 53 -8.97 -12.31 -1.35
C VAL A 53 -10.31 -11.57 -1.42
N PRO A 54 -11.46 -12.29 -1.49
CA PRO A 54 -12.77 -11.64 -1.49
C PRO A 54 -13.00 -10.81 -0.23
N GLY A 55 -13.59 -9.63 -0.41
CA GLY A 55 -13.98 -8.77 0.71
C GLY A 55 -12.87 -7.88 1.25
N CYS A 56 -11.79 -7.67 0.48
CA CYS A 56 -10.77 -6.68 0.83
C CYS A 56 -11.36 -5.28 0.94
N TRP A 57 -10.87 -4.49 1.89
CA TRP A 57 -11.09 -3.05 1.89
C TRP A 57 -10.27 -2.37 0.80
N SER A 58 -10.89 -1.39 0.15
CA SER A 58 -10.34 -0.72 -1.03
C SER A 58 -10.75 0.76 -1.07
N VAL A 59 -10.34 1.45 -2.11
CA VAL A 59 -10.94 2.72 -2.54
C VAL A 59 -12.06 2.39 -3.53
N ARG A 60 -13.27 2.93 -3.29
CA ARG A 60 -14.47 2.64 -4.05
C ARG A 60 -15.17 3.92 -4.51
N ARG A 61 -15.94 3.83 -5.57
CA ARG A 61 -16.83 4.92 -5.95
C ARG A 61 -17.94 5.04 -4.92
N ARG A 62 -18.24 6.26 -4.50
CA ARG A 62 -19.28 6.50 -3.47
C ARG A 62 -20.67 5.99 -3.88
N VAL A 63 -20.95 6.01 -5.18
CA VAL A 63 -22.21 5.50 -5.72
C VAL A 63 -22.39 3.99 -5.53
N ASP A 64 -21.28 3.25 -5.39
CA ASP A 64 -21.28 1.79 -5.20
C ASP A 64 -21.37 1.42 -3.70
N GLY A 65 -21.21 2.39 -2.81
CA GLY A 65 -21.21 2.19 -1.36
C GLY A 65 -19.92 1.54 -0.83
N PRO A 66 -19.85 1.34 0.51
CA PRO A 66 -18.71 0.68 1.16
C PRO A 66 -18.66 -0.82 0.86
N GLY A 67 -17.44 -1.37 0.89
CA GLY A 67 -17.19 -2.79 0.70
C GLY A 67 -17.60 -3.67 1.88
N PRO A 68 -17.46 -5.01 1.75
CA PRO A 68 -17.80 -5.94 2.81
C PRO A 68 -17.09 -5.63 4.13
N GLY A 69 -17.86 -5.58 5.23
CA GLY A 69 -17.33 -5.27 6.56
C GLY A 69 -17.01 -3.80 6.83
N ALA A 70 -17.09 -2.94 5.80
CA ALA A 70 -17.05 -1.48 5.95
C ALA A 70 -18.48 -0.93 6.08
N ASN A 71 -18.64 0.21 6.76
CA ASN A 71 -19.93 0.90 6.87
C ASN A 71 -19.84 2.38 6.51
N VAL A 72 -18.64 2.87 6.24
CA VAL A 72 -18.39 4.26 5.84
C VAL A 72 -17.29 4.31 4.76
N LEU A 73 -17.37 5.33 3.89
CA LEU A 73 -16.34 5.69 2.93
C LEU A 73 -15.70 7.02 3.34
N ARG A 74 -14.46 6.98 3.80
CA ARG A 74 -13.68 8.16 4.17
C ARG A 74 -13.17 8.93 2.96
N GLY A 75 -13.10 10.25 3.07
CA GLY A 75 -12.62 11.16 2.06
C GLY A 75 -13.73 11.96 1.36
N ALA A 76 -13.38 12.91 0.53
CA ALA A 76 -14.29 13.74 -0.27
C ALA A 76 -14.30 13.33 -1.76
N GLY A 77 -15.32 13.80 -2.49
CA GLY A 77 -15.42 13.63 -3.94
C GLY A 77 -16.01 12.30 -4.35
N GLU A 78 -15.67 11.83 -5.55
CA GLU A 78 -16.24 10.63 -6.17
C GLU A 78 -15.79 9.34 -5.49
N TRP A 79 -14.57 9.30 -4.98
CA TRP A 79 -13.94 8.10 -4.42
C TRP A 79 -13.78 8.20 -2.92
N GLY A 80 -14.09 7.12 -2.22
CA GLY A 80 -13.92 7.00 -0.78
C GLY A 80 -13.14 5.74 -0.42
N ARG A 81 -12.43 5.79 0.70
CA ARG A 81 -11.68 4.66 1.24
C ARG A 81 -12.55 3.91 2.25
N ASP A 82 -12.66 2.59 2.12
CA ASP A 82 -13.39 1.74 3.07
C ASP A 82 -12.90 1.94 4.50
N SER A 83 -13.84 2.10 5.43
CA SER A 83 -13.60 2.25 6.86
C SER A 83 -14.80 1.73 7.65
N ALA A 84 -14.66 1.65 8.97
CA ALA A 84 -15.76 1.30 9.86
C ALA A 84 -15.76 2.18 11.11
N GLU A 85 -16.96 2.54 11.56
CA GLU A 85 -17.23 3.34 12.75
C GLU A 85 -18.31 2.66 13.61
N PRO A 86 -18.27 2.83 14.93
CA PRO A 86 -17.29 3.57 15.73
C PRO A 86 -15.96 2.81 15.92
N THR A 87 -15.89 1.53 15.58
CA THR A 87 -14.72 0.67 15.77
C THR A 87 -14.41 -0.13 14.50
N HIS A 88 -13.13 -0.31 14.22
CA HIS A 88 -12.68 -1.22 13.18
C HIS A 88 -13.04 -2.68 13.55
N PRO A 89 -13.38 -3.53 12.58
CA PRO A 89 -13.64 -4.95 12.82
C PRO A 89 -12.39 -5.68 13.31
N TYR A 90 -12.61 -6.72 14.11
CA TYR A 90 -11.55 -7.62 14.51
C TYR A 90 -11.90 -9.05 14.09
N PRO A 91 -11.03 -9.78 13.40
CA PRO A 91 -9.72 -9.36 12.91
C PRO A 91 -9.83 -8.23 11.87
N PRO A 92 -8.76 -7.42 11.70
CA PRO A 92 -8.78 -6.34 10.71
C PRO A 92 -8.92 -6.94 9.31
N PRO A 93 -9.63 -6.29 8.39
CA PRO A 93 -9.82 -6.78 7.03
C PRO A 93 -8.51 -6.73 6.26
N PHE A 94 -8.38 -7.62 5.28
CA PHE A 94 -7.31 -7.48 4.30
C PHE A 94 -7.57 -6.26 3.41
N THR A 95 -6.51 -5.56 2.97
CA THR A 95 -6.64 -4.32 2.22
C THR A 95 -5.89 -4.39 0.87
N THR A 96 -6.41 -3.69 -0.13
CA THR A 96 -5.81 -3.57 -1.46
C THR A 96 -4.66 -2.57 -1.46
N ILE A 97 -3.90 -2.50 -2.58
CA ILE A 97 -2.91 -1.42 -2.80
C ILE A 97 -3.61 -0.06 -2.75
N ALA A 98 -4.81 0.06 -3.34
CA ALA A 98 -5.59 1.30 -3.33
C ALA A 98 -5.85 1.82 -1.92
N TRP A 99 -6.26 0.93 -1.01
CA TRP A 99 -6.52 1.29 0.38
C TRP A 99 -5.24 1.78 1.07
N ARG A 100 -4.15 1.02 0.97
CA ARG A 100 -2.88 1.31 1.64
C ARG A 100 -2.24 2.60 1.13
N LEU A 101 -2.21 2.78 -0.19
CA LEU A 101 -1.63 3.97 -0.81
C LEU A 101 -2.44 5.22 -0.48
N SER A 102 -3.78 5.12 -0.46
CA SER A 102 -4.67 6.18 0.00
C SER A 102 -4.42 6.53 1.47
N HIS A 103 -4.29 5.51 2.34
CA HIS A 103 -4.06 5.69 3.78
C HIS A 103 -2.77 6.47 4.05
N ILE A 104 -1.63 6.03 3.50
CA ILE A 104 -0.36 6.74 3.75
C ILE A 104 -0.32 8.13 3.10
N SER A 105 -0.96 8.31 1.94
CA SER A 105 -1.03 9.62 1.28
C SER A 105 -1.87 10.61 2.07
N GLU A 106 -3.02 10.17 2.58
CA GLU A 106 -3.87 10.96 3.49
C GLU A 106 -3.10 11.34 4.74
N MET A 107 -2.51 10.36 5.43
CA MET A 107 -1.73 10.57 6.65
C MET A 107 -0.65 11.63 6.44
N LEU A 108 0.19 11.51 5.41
CA LEU A 108 1.25 12.47 5.12
C LEU A 108 0.70 13.87 4.82
N THR A 109 -0.42 13.95 4.10
CA THR A 109 -1.08 15.22 3.76
C THR A 109 -1.61 15.92 5.00
N LEU A 110 -2.31 15.18 5.88
CA LEU A 110 -2.85 15.71 7.12
C LEU A 110 -1.72 16.16 8.07
N ARG A 111 -0.69 15.33 8.22
CA ARG A 111 0.48 15.68 9.06
C ARG A 111 1.17 16.96 8.58
N ALA A 112 1.35 17.13 7.27
CA ALA A 112 1.93 18.35 6.72
C ALA A 112 1.05 19.58 7.03
N ASP A 113 -0.27 19.49 6.82
CA ASP A 113 -1.21 20.57 7.12
C ASP A 113 -1.24 20.89 8.62
N HIS A 114 -1.25 19.89 9.48
CA HIS A 114 -1.29 20.05 10.94
C HIS A 114 0.08 20.35 11.57
N THR A 115 1.15 20.43 10.79
CA THR A 115 2.46 20.90 11.26
C THR A 115 2.72 22.35 10.87
N VAL A 116 2.52 22.70 9.60
CA VAL A 116 2.89 24.02 9.05
C VAL A 116 1.79 24.66 8.20
N GLY A 117 0.67 23.97 8.01
CA GLY A 117 -0.44 24.43 7.16
C GLY A 117 -1.54 25.15 7.94
N GLY A 118 -2.76 25.05 7.41
CA GLY A 118 -3.94 25.74 7.96
C GLY A 118 -4.65 24.99 9.07
N HIS A 119 -4.25 23.76 9.39
CA HIS A 119 -4.89 22.87 10.38
C HIS A 119 -6.37 22.60 10.08
N ASN A 120 -6.72 22.52 8.80
CA ASN A 120 -8.11 22.40 8.35
C ASN A 120 -8.42 21.06 7.70
N LEU A 121 -7.41 20.30 7.30
CA LEU A 121 -7.62 19.03 6.64
C LEU A 121 -8.05 17.94 7.64
N THR A 122 -8.98 17.13 7.19
CA THR A 122 -9.48 15.96 7.92
C THR A 122 -9.56 14.76 6.97
N SER A 123 -9.70 13.56 7.52
CA SER A 123 -9.92 12.36 6.71
C SER A 123 -11.12 12.51 5.77
N ASP A 124 -12.17 13.20 6.18
CA ASP A 124 -13.37 13.41 5.37
C ASP A 124 -13.20 14.47 4.28
N SER A 125 -12.22 15.38 4.41
CA SER A 125 -11.88 16.37 3.38
C SER A 125 -10.85 15.87 2.36
N TYR A 126 -10.10 14.80 2.67
CA TYR A 126 -9.09 14.23 1.78
C TYR A 126 -9.73 13.64 0.51
N ARG A 127 -9.08 13.81 -0.65
CA ARG A 127 -9.57 13.28 -1.92
C ARG A 127 -8.79 12.04 -2.33
N ASN A 128 -9.49 10.90 -2.33
CA ASN A 128 -8.91 9.65 -2.79
C ASN A 128 -8.85 9.60 -4.32
N SER A 129 -7.82 8.94 -4.87
CA SER A 129 -7.72 8.68 -6.31
C SER A 129 -8.42 7.37 -6.67
N GLY A 130 -9.13 7.37 -7.79
CA GLY A 130 -9.76 6.17 -8.33
C GLY A 130 -8.86 5.36 -9.27
N ASP A 131 -7.67 5.85 -9.61
CA ASP A 131 -6.74 5.22 -10.55
C ASP A 131 -5.31 5.19 -10.01
N ALA A 132 -4.49 4.33 -10.62
CA ALA A 132 -3.12 4.08 -10.18
C ALA A 132 -2.22 5.31 -10.35
N VAL A 133 -2.32 6.00 -11.47
CA VAL A 133 -1.47 7.16 -11.79
C VAL A 133 -1.76 8.29 -10.81
N GLY A 134 -3.03 8.65 -10.65
CA GLY A 134 -3.45 9.68 -9.70
C GLY A 134 -3.05 9.36 -8.25
N ALA A 135 -3.14 8.08 -7.85
CA ALA A 135 -2.73 7.66 -6.50
C ALA A 135 -1.21 7.78 -6.28
N VAL A 136 -0.40 7.40 -7.26
CA VAL A 136 1.07 7.55 -7.20
C VAL A 136 1.46 9.03 -7.15
N MET A 137 0.81 9.87 -7.95
CA MET A 137 1.04 11.32 -7.92
C MET A 137 0.63 11.94 -6.58
N ALA A 138 -0.51 11.52 -6.02
CA ALA A 138 -0.97 11.98 -4.71
C ALA A 138 0.02 11.61 -3.61
N PHE A 139 0.53 10.37 -3.61
CA PHE A 139 1.57 9.95 -2.68
C PHE A 139 2.85 10.78 -2.81
N GLY A 140 3.33 11.01 -4.04
CA GLY A 140 4.52 11.84 -4.27
C GLY A 140 4.35 13.26 -3.76
N ALA A 141 3.19 13.89 -4.01
CA ALA A 141 2.86 15.22 -3.51
C ALA A 141 2.76 15.26 -1.98
N ALA A 142 2.11 14.26 -1.36
CA ALA A 142 1.99 14.14 0.09
C ALA A 142 3.36 13.96 0.77
N ALA A 143 4.23 13.12 0.20
CA ALA A 143 5.59 12.91 0.69
C ALA A 143 6.43 14.19 0.62
N GLN A 144 6.32 14.95 -0.46
CA GLN A 144 6.98 16.24 -0.60
C GLN A 144 6.47 17.28 0.40
N ALA A 145 5.15 17.33 0.63
CA ALA A 145 4.53 18.24 1.59
C ALA A 145 5.00 17.94 3.02
N TRP A 146 4.96 16.67 3.44
CA TRP A 146 5.45 16.26 4.76
C TRP A 146 6.95 16.54 4.92
N ARG A 147 7.76 16.16 3.94
CA ARG A 147 9.21 16.49 3.95
C ARG A 147 9.45 17.99 4.08
N GLY A 148 8.69 18.80 3.33
CA GLY A 148 8.74 20.25 3.41
C GLY A 148 8.41 20.79 4.80
N ALA A 149 7.39 20.22 5.46
CA ALA A 149 7.04 20.55 6.84
C ALA A 149 8.21 20.24 7.79
N LEU A 150 8.79 19.04 7.68
CA LEU A 150 9.91 18.62 8.54
C LEU A 150 11.14 19.53 8.41
N VAL A 151 11.56 19.88 7.18
CA VAL A 151 12.75 20.73 6.97
C VAL A 151 12.54 22.18 7.39
N SER A 152 11.31 22.61 7.61
CA SER A 152 10.98 23.94 8.12
C SER A 152 10.99 24.03 9.65
N CYS A 153 11.02 22.88 10.35
CA CYS A 153 11.07 22.81 11.81
C CYS A 153 12.50 23.02 12.34
N ASP A 154 12.59 23.68 13.49
CA ASP A 154 13.82 23.78 14.26
C ASP A 154 13.94 22.66 15.29
N ASP A 155 15.04 22.63 16.04
CA ASP A 155 15.29 21.58 17.03
C ASP A 155 14.30 21.64 18.22
N ALA A 156 13.81 22.83 18.56
CA ALA A 156 12.82 23.00 19.64
C ALA A 156 11.45 22.44 19.25
N ALA A 157 11.08 22.54 17.98
CA ALA A 157 9.85 21.95 17.46
C ALA A 157 9.79 20.44 17.70
N LEU A 158 10.94 19.73 17.63
CA LEU A 158 10.99 18.28 17.82
C LEU A 158 10.56 17.82 19.20
N ASP A 159 10.69 18.69 20.23
CA ASP A 159 10.29 18.40 21.61
C ASP A 159 8.90 18.95 21.95
N THR A 160 8.20 19.54 20.99
CA THR A 160 6.87 20.10 21.20
C THR A 160 5.82 19.00 21.26
N VAL A 161 5.08 18.93 22.38
CA VAL A 161 3.93 18.05 22.57
C VAL A 161 2.74 18.59 21.78
N GLY A 162 2.03 17.71 21.07
CA GLY A 162 0.84 18.05 20.31
C GLY A 162 1.09 18.80 18.99
N LEU A 163 2.35 19.01 18.59
CA LEU A 163 2.65 19.50 17.25
C LEU A 163 2.36 18.39 16.22
N SER A 164 1.66 18.72 15.13
CA SER A 164 1.24 17.75 14.12
C SER A 164 0.15 16.77 14.58
N THR A 165 -0.57 17.10 15.64
CA THR A 165 -1.68 16.28 16.16
C THR A 165 -2.71 15.97 15.08
N TYR A 166 -3.20 14.72 15.06
CA TYR A 166 -4.30 14.32 14.18
C TYR A 166 -5.58 15.10 14.47
N PRO A 167 -6.46 15.33 13.47
CA PRO A 167 -7.69 16.11 13.65
C PRO A 167 -8.63 15.61 14.74
N ASP A 168 -8.56 14.31 15.08
CA ASP A 168 -9.35 13.69 16.16
C ASP A 168 -8.69 13.82 17.54
N GLY A 169 -7.46 14.35 17.61
CA GLY A 169 -6.73 14.55 18.84
C GLY A 169 -6.16 13.29 19.48
N SER A 170 -6.18 12.16 18.77
CA SER A 170 -5.77 10.84 19.31
C SER A 170 -4.32 10.78 19.80
N ASP A 171 -3.47 11.69 19.31
CA ASP A 171 -2.03 11.78 19.62
C ASP A 171 -1.62 13.18 20.14
N SER A 172 -2.54 13.88 20.77
CA SER A 172 -2.32 15.23 21.32
C SER A 172 -1.26 15.32 22.41
N GLU A 173 -0.96 14.18 23.06
CA GLU A 173 0.04 14.07 24.12
C GLU A 173 1.41 13.60 23.60
N ASP A 174 1.52 13.27 22.31
CA ASP A 174 2.76 12.77 21.71
C ASP A 174 3.73 13.92 21.43
N VAL A 175 5.02 13.65 21.62
CA VAL A 175 6.11 14.57 21.26
C VAL A 175 6.34 14.49 19.75
N PHE A 176 6.57 15.62 19.09
CA PHE A 176 6.63 15.68 17.62
C PHE A 176 7.67 14.71 17.01
N ILE A 177 8.83 14.53 17.62
CA ILE A 177 9.84 13.59 17.10
C ILE A 177 9.33 12.14 17.10
N ASP A 178 8.48 11.76 18.05
CA ASP A 178 7.86 10.42 18.09
C ASP A 178 6.83 10.26 16.98
N ILE A 179 6.09 11.33 16.66
CA ILE A 179 5.19 11.38 15.50
C ILE A 179 6.00 11.20 14.20
N VAL A 180 7.14 11.88 14.05
CA VAL A 180 8.01 11.72 12.87
C VAL A 180 8.50 10.28 12.73
N TRP A 181 8.92 9.66 13.83
CA TRP A 181 9.34 8.26 13.85
C TRP A 181 8.19 7.32 13.46
N TRP A 182 6.99 7.53 14.02
CA TRP A 182 5.80 6.75 13.69
C TRP A 182 5.40 6.89 12.21
N VAL A 183 5.43 8.10 11.65
CA VAL A 183 5.15 8.34 10.22
C VAL A 183 6.11 7.54 9.33
N ASN A 184 7.40 7.51 9.66
CA ASN A 184 8.38 6.71 8.94
C ASN A 184 8.06 5.21 9.00
N GLN A 185 7.64 4.72 10.16
CA GLN A 185 7.24 3.33 10.36
C GLN A 185 6.03 2.98 9.49
N GLU A 186 5.02 3.84 9.42
CA GLU A 186 3.83 3.64 8.57
C GLU A 186 4.18 3.57 7.08
N VAL A 187 5.04 4.48 6.61
CA VAL A 187 5.49 4.45 5.20
C VAL A 187 6.27 3.19 4.87
N LEU A 188 7.16 2.74 5.76
CA LEU A 188 7.92 1.49 5.59
C LEU A 188 7.01 0.26 5.61
N HIS A 189 6.10 0.20 6.58
CA HIS A 189 5.16 -0.90 6.76
C HIS A 189 4.27 -1.06 5.53
N HIS A 190 3.49 -0.05 5.19
CA HIS A 190 2.58 -0.11 4.05
C HIS A 190 3.31 -0.16 2.71
N GLY A 191 4.48 0.45 2.61
CA GLY A 191 5.34 0.34 1.43
C GLY A 191 5.80 -1.08 1.16
N ALA A 192 6.17 -1.84 2.20
CA ALA A 192 6.52 -3.26 2.07
C ALA A 192 5.31 -4.13 1.67
N GLU A 193 4.14 -3.86 2.25
CA GLU A 193 2.90 -4.55 1.91
C GLU A 193 2.47 -4.27 0.45
N ILE A 194 2.56 -3.03 -0.02
CA ILE A 194 2.29 -2.66 -1.42
C ILE A 194 3.25 -3.41 -2.34
N ALA A 195 4.54 -3.46 -2.01
CA ALA A 195 5.53 -4.18 -2.80
C ALA A 195 5.20 -5.68 -2.90
N LEU A 196 4.82 -6.31 -1.78
CA LEU A 196 4.39 -7.72 -1.74
C LEU A 196 3.14 -7.95 -2.59
N LEU A 197 2.13 -7.08 -2.50
CA LEU A 197 0.91 -7.20 -3.30
C LEU A 197 1.19 -7.09 -4.79
N ARG A 198 2.10 -6.19 -5.20
CA ARG A 198 2.56 -6.09 -6.59
C ARG A 198 3.24 -7.38 -7.07
N ASP A 199 4.08 -7.98 -6.25
CA ASP A 199 4.74 -9.23 -6.59
C ASP A 199 3.74 -10.39 -6.74
N LEU A 200 2.75 -10.49 -5.83
CA LEU A 200 1.67 -11.46 -5.90
C LEU A 200 0.79 -11.26 -7.15
N TYR A 201 0.44 -10.00 -7.46
CA TYR A 201 -0.35 -9.69 -8.66
C TYR A 201 0.34 -10.18 -9.94
N ARG A 202 1.65 -9.93 -10.07
CA ARG A 202 2.43 -10.34 -11.25
C ARG A 202 2.49 -11.85 -11.45
N VAL A 203 2.56 -12.64 -10.37
CA VAL A 203 2.68 -14.11 -10.47
C VAL A 203 1.35 -14.83 -10.53
N ARG A 204 0.21 -14.16 -10.26
CA ARG A 204 -1.12 -14.79 -10.26
C ARG A 204 -1.49 -15.47 -11.58
N GLY A 205 -1.11 -14.84 -12.72
CA GLY A 205 -1.34 -15.39 -14.05
C GLY A 205 -0.58 -16.69 -14.30
N GLY A 206 0.63 -16.81 -13.76
CA GLY A 206 1.44 -18.03 -13.83
C GLY A 206 0.89 -19.16 -12.96
N LEU A 207 0.29 -18.86 -11.81
CA LEU A 207 -0.35 -19.84 -10.92
C LEU A 207 -1.65 -20.38 -11.53
N THR A 208 -2.48 -19.53 -12.12
CA THR A 208 -3.72 -19.95 -12.79
C THR A 208 -3.45 -20.76 -14.05
N GLY A 209 -2.37 -20.49 -14.78
CA GLY A 209 -1.94 -21.27 -15.96
C GLY A 209 -1.46 -22.69 -15.62
N ARG A 210 -0.90 -22.89 -14.42
CA ARG A 210 -0.44 -24.22 -13.97
C ARG A 210 -1.57 -25.10 -13.41
N LEU A 211 -2.72 -24.52 -13.07
CA LEU A 211 -3.89 -25.22 -12.55
C LEU A 211 -4.90 -25.60 -13.65
N ARG A 212 -4.63 -25.31 -14.92
CA ARG A 212 -5.42 -25.90 -16.02
C ARG A 212 -5.02 -27.37 -16.15
N PRO A 213 -5.90 -28.34 -15.82
CA PRO A 213 -5.67 -29.72 -16.21
C PRO A 213 -5.57 -29.72 -17.74
N GLY A 214 -4.47 -30.26 -18.25
CA GLY A 214 -4.34 -30.50 -19.68
C GLY A 214 -5.55 -31.33 -20.15
N PRO A 215 -6.01 -31.18 -21.40
CA PRO A 215 -7.07 -32.03 -21.95
C PRO A 215 -6.64 -33.47 -21.80
N GLY A 216 -7.30 -34.18 -20.90
CA GLY A 216 -7.05 -35.58 -20.61
C GLY A 216 -7.30 -36.44 -21.83
N GLY A 217 -6.25 -36.78 -22.52
CA GLY A 217 -6.25 -37.86 -23.46
C GLY A 217 -6.09 -39.20 -22.70
N TYR A 218 -7.19 -39.69 -22.14
CA TYR A 218 -7.26 -41.10 -21.78
C TYR A 218 -7.55 -41.89 -23.06
N GLY A 219 -6.47 -42.19 -23.82
CA GLY A 219 -6.46 -43.25 -24.83
C GLY A 219 -6.36 -44.59 -24.09
N GLY A 220 -7.52 -45.24 -23.91
CA GLY A 220 -7.56 -46.63 -23.47
C GLY A 220 -6.93 -47.52 -24.53
N GLY A 221 -5.79 -48.14 -24.20
CA GLY A 221 -5.19 -49.26 -24.92
C GLY A 221 -4.97 -50.38 -23.92
N SER A 222 -5.91 -51.31 -23.84
CA SER A 222 -5.68 -52.62 -23.21
C SER A 222 -4.66 -53.42 -24.02
N PRO A 223 -3.61 -53.97 -23.43
CA PRO A 223 -2.87 -55.05 -24.09
C PRO A 223 -3.53 -56.39 -23.76
N ALA A 224 -3.89 -57.09 -24.82
CA ALA A 224 -4.38 -58.46 -24.77
C ALA A 224 -3.36 -59.42 -24.16
N CYS A 225 -3.87 -60.33 -23.33
CA CYS A 225 -3.17 -61.54 -22.88
C CYS A 225 -2.85 -62.45 -24.06
N GLY A 226 -1.60 -62.80 -24.27
CA GLY A 226 -1.14 -63.89 -25.08
C GLY A 226 -0.22 -64.78 -24.24
N GLY A 227 -0.72 -65.92 -23.80
CA GLY A 227 0.04 -66.93 -23.09
C GLY A 227 0.82 -67.85 -24.01
N SER A 228 1.92 -68.40 -23.53
CA SER A 228 2.55 -69.69 -23.75
C SER A 228 3.82 -69.72 -22.93
N GLY A 229 4.05 -70.57 -21.97
CA GLY A 229 4.18 -71.97 -21.95
C GLY A 229 5.66 -72.36 -22.14
N GLY A 230 6.34 -72.74 -21.05
CA GLY A 230 7.67 -73.30 -21.13
C GLY A 230 8.33 -73.54 -19.77
N ARG A 231 8.28 -74.72 -19.25
CA ARG A 231 8.90 -75.20 -18.00
C ARG A 231 10.30 -75.78 -18.26
N PRO A 232 11.16 -75.94 -17.23
CA PRO A 232 12.62 -76.06 -17.27
C PRO A 232 13.17 -77.50 -17.46
N PRO A 233 14.46 -77.62 -17.46
CA PRO A 233 15.10 -78.33 -16.36
C PRO A 233 16.55 -77.93 -16.05
N GLY A 234 16.97 -78.23 -14.83
CA GLY A 234 18.33 -78.24 -14.36
C GLY A 234 18.44 -77.72 -12.93
#